data_82c353a29b7f896920f8e07cb232c67b
#
_entry.id   82c353a29b7f896920f8e07cb232c67b
#
_cell.length_a   1.000
_cell.length_b   1.000
_cell.length_c   1.000
_cell.angle_alpha   90.00
_cell.angle_beta   90.00
_cell.angle_gamma   90.00
#
_symmetry.space_group_name_H-M   'P 1'
#
loop_
_entity.id
_entity.type
_entity.pdbx_description
1 polymer ?
#
loop_
_entity_poly.entity_id
_entity_poly.type
_entity_poly.pdbx_seq_one_letter_code
_entity_poly.pdbx_strand_id
1 'polypeptide(L)'
;MKTNLISKVVVMLAVVMASVMNFSASASNPTQYVKNEEMTGELITAKTIFKNEDGHLFRHLRYTYTYDNENRVTSKEAAKWDSSKEAWVPYFKMDVSYTNSEVELSYARWNSKSNAYDSNIQKSFYELNDAGATLMLASTK
;
A
#
# COMPACT_ATOMS: atom_id res chain seq x y z
N MET A 1 -30.50 -7.82 -4.58
CA MET A 1 -29.54 -6.97 -3.83
C MET A 1 -28.35 -6.65 -4.74
N LYS A 2 -28.25 -5.44 -5.22
CA LYS A 2 -27.04 -4.97 -5.94
C LYS A 2 -25.98 -4.73 -4.89
N THR A 3 -25.14 -5.72 -4.59
CA THR A 3 -23.90 -5.47 -3.89
C THR A 3 -23.04 -4.60 -4.80
N ASN A 4 -22.82 -3.37 -4.36
CA ASN A 4 -22.11 -2.36 -5.14
C ASN A 4 -20.77 -2.92 -5.61
N LEU A 5 -20.55 -2.87 -6.92
CA LEU A 5 -19.27 -3.24 -7.58
C LEU A 5 -18.08 -2.56 -6.88
N ILE A 6 -18.30 -1.36 -6.40
CA ILE A 6 -17.38 -0.52 -5.63
C ILE A 6 -16.87 -1.22 -4.35
N SER A 7 -17.76 -1.91 -3.62
CA SER A 7 -17.37 -2.63 -2.39
C SER A 7 -16.42 -3.80 -2.68
N LYS A 8 -16.61 -4.49 -3.82
CA LYS A 8 -15.75 -5.61 -4.23
C LYS A 8 -14.37 -5.13 -4.68
N VAL A 9 -14.29 -4.00 -5.34
CA VAL A 9 -13.02 -3.39 -5.78
C VAL A 9 -12.20 -2.93 -4.59
N VAL A 10 -12.83 -2.32 -3.57
CA VAL A 10 -12.16 -1.89 -2.34
C VAL A 10 -11.57 -3.09 -1.59
N VAL A 11 -12.32 -4.20 -1.49
CA VAL A 11 -11.84 -5.42 -0.83
C VAL A 11 -10.67 -6.05 -1.60
N MET A 12 -10.72 -6.06 -2.94
CA MET A 12 -9.65 -6.62 -3.76
C MET A 12 -8.39 -5.77 -3.75
N LEU A 13 -8.54 -4.45 -3.76
CA LEU A 13 -7.40 -3.53 -3.63
C LEU A 13 -6.71 -3.67 -2.27
N ALA A 14 -7.47 -3.93 -1.21
CA ALA A 14 -6.91 -4.24 0.11
C ALA A 14 -6.06 -5.51 0.08
N VAL A 15 -6.46 -6.55 -0.67
CA VAL A 15 -5.70 -7.80 -0.85
C VAL A 15 -4.43 -7.56 -1.67
N VAL A 16 -4.50 -6.80 -2.76
CA VAL A 16 -3.32 -6.46 -3.59
C VAL A 16 -2.34 -5.57 -2.81
N MET A 17 -2.86 -4.62 -2.02
CA MET A 17 -2.03 -3.79 -1.14
C MET A 17 -1.35 -4.61 -0.02
N ALA A 18 -1.95 -5.72 0.41
CA ALA A 18 -1.37 -6.64 1.40
C ALA A 18 -0.32 -7.57 0.78
N SER A 19 -0.48 -7.97 -0.48
CA SER A 19 0.39 -8.96 -1.14
C SER A 19 1.79 -8.44 -1.52
N VAL A 20 2.02 -7.13 -1.49
CA VAL A 20 3.37 -6.55 -1.69
C VAL A 20 4.29 -6.77 -0.48
N MET A 21 3.75 -7.29 0.62
CA MET A 21 4.53 -7.72 1.78
C MET A 21 4.80 -9.22 1.72
N ASN A 22 5.68 -9.68 0.83
CA ASN A 22 6.31 -10.97 0.97
C ASN A 22 7.32 -10.89 2.12
N PHE A 23 6.87 -11.18 3.33
CA PHE A 23 7.77 -11.50 4.42
C PHE A 23 8.27 -12.92 4.21
N SER A 24 9.49 -13.05 3.71
CA SER A 24 10.19 -14.33 3.75
C SER A 24 10.43 -14.68 5.22
N ALA A 25 9.68 -15.64 5.72
CA ALA A 25 9.90 -16.23 7.03
C ALA A 25 11.16 -17.09 6.97
N SER A 26 12.29 -16.52 7.34
CA SER A 26 13.44 -17.34 7.73
C SER A 26 13.26 -17.78 9.18
N ALA A 27 13.43 -19.11 9.39
CA ALA A 27 13.21 -19.79 10.66
C ALA A 27 14.34 -19.48 11.66
N SER A 28 14.27 -18.33 12.30
CA SER A 28 14.96 -18.02 13.54
C SER A 28 14.15 -16.95 14.26
N ASN A 29 13.54 -17.28 15.37
CA ASN A 29 12.61 -16.47 16.18
C ASN A 29 11.75 -15.51 15.35
N PRO A 30 10.44 -15.77 15.14
CA PRO A 30 9.62 -14.94 14.28
C PRO A 30 9.65 -13.50 14.81
N THR A 31 10.23 -12.59 14.04
CA THR A 31 10.17 -11.17 14.33
C THR A 31 8.70 -10.79 14.41
N GLN A 32 8.24 -10.41 15.59
CA GLN A 32 6.86 -10.02 15.81
C GLN A 32 6.65 -8.58 15.36
N TYR A 33 5.65 -8.36 14.51
CA TYR A 33 5.26 -7.01 14.09
C TYR A 33 3.95 -6.62 14.76
N VAL A 34 3.92 -5.41 15.30
CA VAL A 34 2.74 -4.78 15.88
C VAL A 34 2.31 -3.62 15.00
N LYS A 35 1.03 -3.45 14.76
CA LYS A 35 0.48 -2.37 13.96
C LYS A 35 -0.35 -1.41 14.83
N ASN A 36 -0.26 -0.13 14.51
CA ASN A 36 -1.16 0.91 14.99
C ASN A 36 -1.81 1.60 13.78
N GLU A 37 -3.13 1.80 13.81
CA GLU A 37 -3.91 2.40 12.73
C GLU A 37 -4.53 3.72 13.21
N GLU A 38 -4.35 4.76 12.41
CA GLU A 38 -5.01 6.06 12.58
C GLU A 38 -6.20 6.09 11.62
N MET A 39 -7.37 6.49 12.10
CA MET A 39 -8.61 6.46 11.33
C MET A 39 -9.30 7.82 11.29
N THR A 40 -9.98 8.10 10.17
CA THR A 40 -10.95 9.17 10.04
C THR A 40 -12.28 8.55 9.62
N GLY A 41 -13.26 8.52 10.55
CA GLY A 41 -14.47 7.72 10.39
C GLY A 41 -14.11 6.23 10.29
N GLU A 42 -14.52 5.60 9.19
CA GLU A 42 -14.24 4.18 8.90
C GLU A 42 -12.98 3.99 8.03
N LEU A 43 -12.31 5.07 7.62
CA LEU A 43 -11.16 5.02 6.71
C LEU A 43 -9.85 5.05 7.50
N ILE A 44 -8.95 4.13 7.18
CA ILE A 44 -7.58 4.13 7.72
C ILE A 44 -6.76 5.19 6.99
N THR A 45 -6.40 6.28 7.67
CA THR A 45 -5.59 7.37 7.11
C THR A 45 -4.09 7.12 7.24
N ALA A 46 -3.68 6.41 8.30
CA ALA A 46 -2.30 5.97 8.44
C ALA A 46 -2.20 4.63 9.17
N LYS A 47 -1.13 3.91 8.91
CA LYS A 47 -0.79 2.65 9.57
C LYS A 47 0.71 2.65 9.89
N THR A 48 1.05 2.55 11.17
CA THR A 48 2.43 2.41 11.61
C THR A 48 2.72 0.97 12.01
N ILE A 49 3.78 0.41 11.48
CA ILE A 49 4.29 -0.93 11.80
C ILE A 49 5.48 -0.76 12.73
N PHE A 50 5.43 -1.46 13.85
CA PHE A 50 6.53 -1.56 14.80
C PHE A 50 7.10 -2.97 14.75
N LYS A 51 8.42 -3.06 14.85
CA LYS A 51 9.13 -4.31 15.08
C LYS A 51 9.21 -4.52 16.59
N ASN A 52 8.76 -5.68 17.07
CA ASN A 52 8.90 -6.07 18.46
C ASN A 52 10.16 -6.94 18.62
N GLU A 53 11.11 -6.45 19.40
CA GLU A 53 12.32 -7.16 19.76
C GLU A 53 12.40 -7.20 21.30
N ASP A 54 12.28 -8.39 21.88
CA ASP A 54 12.35 -8.63 23.33
C ASP A 54 11.41 -7.72 24.16
N GLY A 55 10.20 -7.48 23.64
CA GLY A 55 9.19 -6.63 24.28
C GLY A 55 9.33 -5.12 24.02
N HIS A 56 10.38 -4.71 23.31
CA HIS A 56 10.57 -3.32 22.90
C HIS A 56 10.05 -3.08 21.47
N LEU A 57 9.27 -2.00 21.30
CA LEU A 57 8.68 -1.63 20.02
C LEU A 57 9.55 -0.58 19.31
N PHE A 58 10.10 -0.94 18.17
CA PHE A 58 10.87 -0.05 17.31
C PHE A 58 10.04 0.36 16.10
N ARG A 59 10.03 1.65 15.74
CA ARG A 59 9.41 2.13 14.51
C ARG A 59 10.06 1.46 13.31
N HIS A 60 9.25 0.97 12.38
CA HIS A 60 9.75 0.23 11.22
C HIS A 60 9.24 0.83 9.91
N LEU A 61 7.92 0.79 9.67
CA LEU A 61 7.28 1.31 8.47
C LEU A 61 6.06 2.14 8.85
N ARG A 62 5.78 3.18 8.06
CA ARG A 62 4.54 3.94 8.12
C ARG A 62 3.93 4.01 6.74
N TYR A 63 2.64 3.75 6.65
CA TYR A 63 1.83 3.93 5.45
C TYR A 63 0.84 5.07 5.68
N THR A 64 0.66 5.92 4.67
CA THR A 64 -0.41 6.93 4.64
C THR A 64 -1.27 6.66 3.42
N TYR A 65 -2.57 6.95 3.54
CA TYR A 65 -3.56 6.66 2.51
C TYR A 65 -4.33 7.92 2.20
N THR A 66 -4.64 8.14 0.92
CA THR A 66 -5.60 9.14 0.46
C THR A 66 -6.76 8.47 -0.26
N TYR A 67 -7.91 9.12 -0.25
CA TYR A 67 -9.15 8.58 -0.76
C TYR A 67 -9.85 9.59 -1.66
N ASP A 68 -10.66 9.12 -2.60
CA ASP A 68 -11.57 9.94 -3.37
C ASP A 68 -12.92 10.12 -2.65
N ASN A 69 -13.84 10.84 -3.30
CA ASN A 69 -15.18 11.11 -2.76
C ASN A 69 -16.07 9.85 -2.62
N GLU A 70 -15.65 8.73 -3.23
CA GLU A 70 -16.32 7.43 -3.14
C GLU A 70 -15.65 6.51 -2.12
N ASN A 71 -14.75 7.06 -1.27
CA ASN A 71 -13.96 6.33 -0.28
C ASN A 71 -13.05 5.24 -0.87
N ARG A 72 -12.64 5.39 -2.14
CA ARG A 72 -11.67 4.50 -2.77
C ARG A 72 -10.26 5.05 -2.57
N VAL A 73 -9.30 4.17 -2.29
CA VAL A 73 -7.89 4.57 -2.14
C VAL A 73 -7.36 5.12 -3.45
N THR A 74 -6.87 6.35 -3.44
CA THR A 74 -6.21 7.00 -4.60
C THR A 74 -4.70 7.01 -4.48
N SER A 75 -4.16 6.94 -3.26
CA SER A 75 -2.72 6.84 -3.07
C SER A 75 -2.38 6.10 -1.77
N LYS A 76 -1.25 5.42 -1.79
CA LYS A 76 -0.58 4.85 -0.62
C LYS A 76 0.88 5.25 -0.68
N GLU A 77 1.34 5.98 0.34
CA GLU A 77 2.75 6.30 0.51
C GLU A 77 3.33 5.48 1.65
N ALA A 78 4.55 4.99 1.47
CA ALA A 78 5.29 4.29 2.50
C ALA A 78 6.54 5.06 2.89
N ALA A 79 6.84 5.07 4.19
CA ALA A 79 8.07 5.61 4.74
C ALA A 79 8.73 4.58 5.66
N LYS A 80 10.05 4.55 5.70
CA LYS A 80 10.85 3.78 6.65
C LYS A 80 11.35 4.69 7.76
N TRP A 81 11.43 4.15 8.96
CA TRP A 81 12.09 4.86 10.05
C TRP A 81 13.61 4.81 9.89
N ASP A 82 14.25 5.97 9.91
CA ASP A 82 15.70 6.12 9.97
C ASP A 82 16.07 6.53 11.39
N SER A 83 16.62 5.59 12.16
CA SER A 83 16.98 5.83 13.57
C SER A 83 18.15 6.80 13.73
N SER A 84 19.01 6.93 12.72
CA SER A 84 20.15 7.85 12.77
C SER A 84 19.72 9.31 12.59
N LYS A 85 18.63 9.53 11.86
CA LYS A 85 18.04 10.86 11.62
C LYS A 85 16.85 11.13 12.52
N GLU A 86 16.39 10.14 13.26
CA GLU A 86 15.14 10.17 14.06
C GLU A 86 13.93 10.66 13.23
N ALA A 87 13.84 10.21 11.96
CA ALA A 87 12.86 10.70 11.00
C ALA A 87 12.30 9.58 10.11
N TRP A 88 11.08 9.81 9.61
CA TRP A 88 10.50 9.01 8.55
C TRP A 88 11.09 9.42 7.20
N VAL A 89 11.68 8.46 6.48
CA VAL A 89 12.25 8.67 5.14
C VAL A 89 11.34 8.02 4.11
N PRO A 90 10.94 8.70 3.03
CA PRO A 90 10.12 8.12 1.98
C PRO A 90 10.72 6.82 1.44
N TYR A 91 9.88 5.85 1.09
CA TYR A 91 10.31 4.55 0.60
C TYR A 91 9.73 4.21 -0.77
N PHE A 92 8.41 4.25 -0.90
CA PHE A 92 7.71 4.13 -2.17
C PHE A 92 6.36 4.83 -2.13
N LYS A 93 5.80 5.04 -3.32
CA LYS A 93 4.44 5.54 -3.54
C LYS A 93 3.72 4.63 -4.51
N MET A 94 2.45 4.39 -4.25
CA MET A 94 1.50 3.75 -5.16
C MET A 94 0.34 4.71 -5.38
N ASP A 95 0.05 5.03 -6.63
CA ASP A 95 -1.14 5.79 -7.02
C ASP A 95 -2.13 4.85 -7.72
N VAL A 96 -3.41 5.07 -7.46
CA VAL A 96 -4.52 4.28 -7.98
C VAL A 96 -5.46 5.18 -8.75
N SER A 97 -5.74 4.84 -9.99
CA SER A 97 -6.69 5.53 -10.85
C SER A 97 -7.79 4.57 -11.27
N TYR A 98 -9.02 5.03 -11.26
CA TYR A 98 -10.23 4.25 -11.54
C TYR A 98 -10.92 4.79 -12.78
N THR A 99 -11.25 3.90 -13.71
CA THR A 99 -12.17 4.14 -14.81
C THR A 99 -13.42 3.26 -14.64
N ASN A 100 -14.37 3.34 -15.57
CA ASN A 100 -15.57 2.50 -15.49
C ASN A 100 -15.29 1.00 -15.64
N SER A 101 -14.19 0.63 -16.29
CA SER A 101 -13.86 -0.76 -16.63
C SER A 101 -12.49 -1.22 -16.14
N GLU A 102 -11.66 -0.32 -15.63
CA GLU A 102 -10.27 -0.62 -15.33
C GLU A 102 -9.77 0.12 -14.08
N VAL A 103 -8.86 -0.53 -13.34
CA VAL A 103 -8.07 0.11 -12.28
C VAL A 103 -6.61 0.09 -12.70
N GLU A 104 -5.98 1.25 -12.76
CA GLU A 104 -4.54 1.40 -12.95
C GLU A 104 -3.85 1.60 -11.61
N LEU A 105 -2.83 0.79 -11.34
CA LEU A 105 -1.89 0.96 -10.24
C LEU A 105 -0.55 1.46 -10.79
N SER A 106 -0.07 2.57 -10.27
CA SER A 106 1.27 3.11 -10.56
C SER A 106 2.14 3.00 -9.32
N TYR A 107 3.33 2.43 -9.45
CA TYR A 107 4.30 2.28 -8.36
C TYR A 107 5.59 3.02 -8.69
N ALA A 108 6.06 3.85 -7.77
CA ALA A 108 7.32 4.56 -7.85
C ALA A 108 8.13 4.39 -6.57
N ARG A 109 9.42 4.09 -6.70
CA ARG A 109 10.34 3.95 -5.59
C ARG A 109 10.98 5.31 -5.26
N TRP A 110 11.24 5.55 -3.98
CA TRP A 110 11.99 6.73 -3.56
C TRP A 110 13.48 6.57 -3.89
N ASN A 111 14.03 7.60 -4.51
CA ASN A 111 15.44 7.71 -4.82
C ASN A 111 16.09 8.79 -3.94
N SER A 112 16.85 8.36 -2.95
CA SER A 112 17.49 9.26 -1.99
C SER A 112 18.59 10.14 -2.60
N LYS A 113 19.14 9.74 -3.76
CA LYS A 113 20.17 10.54 -4.44
C LYS A 113 19.58 11.75 -5.15
N SER A 114 18.44 11.58 -5.80
CA SER A 114 17.70 12.65 -6.47
C SER A 114 16.72 13.38 -5.56
N ASN A 115 16.49 12.87 -4.35
CA ASN A 115 15.48 13.36 -3.40
C ASN A 115 14.09 13.46 -4.03
N ALA A 116 13.72 12.44 -4.81
CA ALA A 116 12.45 12.36 -5.55
C ALA A 116 12.05 10.89 -5.75
N TYR A 117 10.79 10.65 -6.10
CA TYR A 117 10.37 9.34 -6.60
C TYR A 117 10.93 9.10 -8.01
N ASP A 118 11.31 7.85 -8.30
CA ASP A 118 11.83 7.46 -9.60
C ASP A 118 10.82 7.78 -10.70
N SER A 119 11.32 8.25 -11.85
CA SER A 119 10.50 8.48 -13.03
C SER A 119 10.13 7.20 -13.77
N ASN A 120 10.84 6.09 -13.51
CA ASN A 120 10.54 4.78 -14.06
C ASN A 120 9.42 4.13 -13.24
N ILE A 121 8.18 4.48 -13.56
CA ILE A 121 6.98 4.03 -12.87
C ILE A 121 6.57 2.66 -13.40
N GLN A 122 6.40 1.71 -12.49
CA GLN A 122 5.79 0.42 -12.83
C GLN A 122 4.27 0.57 -12.81
N LYS A 123 3.62 0.13 -13.89
CA LYS A 123 2.16 0.16 -14.01
C LYS A 123 1.58 -1.23 -14.08
N SER A 124 0.45 -1.43 -13.42
CA SER A 124 -0.35 -2.65 -13.47
C SER A 124 -1.80 -2.28 -13.70
N PHE A 125 -2.47 -3.03 -14.59
CA PHE A 125 -3.85 -2.77 -14.99
C PHE A 125 -4.72 -3.97 -14.59
N TYR A 126 -5.92 -3.67 -14.08
CA TYR A 126 -6.89 -4.66 -13.65
C TYR A 126 -8.23 -4.35 -14.32
N GLU A 127 -8.75 -5.26 -15.12
CA GLU A 127 -10.09 -5.12 -15.70
C GLU A 127 -11.17 -5.40 -14.65
N LEU A 128 -12.17 -4.54 -14.62
CA LEU A 128 -13.36 -4.69 -13.81
C LEU A 128 -14.43 -5.38 -14.64
N ASN A 129 -14.77 -6.63 -14.32
CA ASN A 129 -15.87 -7.34 -14.94
C ASN A 129 -17.03 -7.53 -13.94
N ASP A 130 -18.22 -7.91 -14.43
CA ASP A 130 -19.44 -8.12 -13.62
C ASP A 130 -19.30 -9.22 -12.56
N ALA A 131 -18.32 -10.11 -12.68
CA ALA A 131 -18.03 -11.19 -11.74
C ALA A 131 -17.02 -10.82 -10.64
N GLY A 132 -16.47 -9.60 -10.66
CA GLY A 132 -15.38 -9.12 -9.81
C GLY A 132 -14.05 -9.07 -10.59
N ALA A 133 -13.10 -8.30 -10.10
CA ALA A 133 -11.85 -8.04 -10.81
C ALA A 133 -11.10 -9.31 -11.21
N THR A 134 -10.89 -9.51 -12.49
CA THR A 134 -9.98 -10.53 -13.01
C THR A 134 -8.60 -9.91 -13.16
N LEU A 135 -7.61 -10.52 -12.54
CA LEU A 135 -6.23 -10.06 -12.57
C LEU A 135 -5.65 -10.34 -13.97
N MET A 136 -5.48 -9.31 -14.79
CA MET A 136 -4.59 -9.38 -15.93
C MET A 136 -3.37 -8.51 -15.65
N LEU A 137 -2.23 -9.15 -15.43
CA LEU A 137 -0.94 -8.47 -15.39
C LEU A 137 -0.53 -8.14 -16.83
N ALA A 138 -0.86 -6.94 -17.29
CA ALA A 138 -0.20 -6.36 -18.45
C ALA A 138 1.00 -5.55 -17.92
N SER A 139 2.18 -6.15 -17.92
CA SER A 139 3.43 -5.42 -17.72
C SER A 139 3.75 -4.70 -19.01
N THR A 140 3.60 -3.38 -19.05
CA THR A 140 4.19 -2.57 -20.11
C THR A 140 5.64 -2.26 -19.75
N LYS A 141 6.53 -2.58 -20.69
CA LYS A 141 7.96 -2.24 -20.64
C LYS A 141 8.17 -0.74 -20.69
#